data_3d9275e0cacf857bc91ccb464a641518
#
_entry.id   3d9275e0cacf857bc91ccb464a641518
#
_cell.length_a   1.000
_cell.length_b   1.000
_cell.length_c   1.000
_cell.angle_alpha   90.00
_cell.angle_beta   90.00
_cell.angle_gamma   90.00
#
_symmetry.space_group_name_H-M   'P 1'
#
loop_
_entity.id
_entity.type
_entity.pdbx_description
1 polymer ?
#
loop_
_entity_poly.entity_id
_entity_poly.type
_entity_poly.pdbx_seq_one_letter_code
_entity_poly.pdbx_strand_id
1 'polypeptide(L)'
;GLGDVYKRQPEGSYCTDPNDGYSRIVECKQMIADLHAKGIRVVMDVVYNHMYDVNASAFERIVPGYYFRKNPDGSLSNGSWCGNDLDSGEHMVRKYIIDMSRRWQSFYGVDGYRFDLMGIIDIETINRVYQICSAYDASFMVYGEGWNMPTNLPDEQKAMQDNHAKMPKISFFNDEYLSLIHISEPTRPERI
;
A
#
# COMPACT_ATOMS: atom_id res chain seq x y z
N GLY A 1 -0.20 0.87 12.64
CA GLY A 1 1.13 0.58 12.28
C GLY A 1 2.19 1.40 12.97
N LEU A 2 3.09 0.74 13.62
CA LEU A 2 4.19 1.35 14.32
C LEU A 2 5.37 1.54 13.35
N GLY A 3 5.64 2.76 12.90
CA GLY A 3 6.91 3.21 12.31
C GLY A 3 7.37 2.54 11.02
N ASP A 4 8.20 3.22 10.28
CA ASP A 4 8.66 2.88 8.93
C ASP A 4 9.50 1.60 8.85
N VAL A 5 10.19 1.26 9.94
CA VAL A 5 11.01 0.05 10.04
C VAL A 5 10.15 -1.20 9.94
N TYR A 6 8.91 -1.16 10.41
CA TYR A 6 8.01 -2.31 10.50
C TYR A 6 7.28 -2.66 9.19
N LYS A 7 7.25 -1.77 8.20
CA LYS A 7 6.68 -2.10 6.86
C LYS A 7 7.52 -3.13 6.08
N ARG A 8 8.70 -3.47 6.57
CA ARG A 8 9.64 -4.42 5.95
C ARG A 8 9.58 -5.84 6.49
N GLN A 9 8.82 -6.08 7.55
CA GLN A 9 8.76 -7.38 8.23
C GLN A 9 7.37 -7.63 8.81
N PRO A 10 7.00 -8.90 9.04
CA PRO A 10 5.75 -9.24 9.72
C PRO A 10 5.68 -8.65 11.12
N GLU A 11 4.47 -8.35 11.57
CA GLU A 11 4.20 -7.88 12.92
C GLU A 11 4.47 -8.97 13.96
N GLY A 12 5.31 -8.65 14.95
CA GLY A 12 5.76 -9.62 15.94
C GLY A 12 4.70 -10.10 16.91
N SER A 13 3.63 -9.31 17.12
CA SER A 13 2.54 -9.70 18.03
C SER A 13 1.72 -10.91 17.53
N TYR A 14 1.83 -11.27 16.25
CA TYR A 14 1.13 -12.42 15.66
C TYR A 14 1.93 -13.72 15.70
N CYS A 15 3.22 -13.69 16.08
CA CYS A 15 4.01 -14.90 16.16
C CYS A 15 3.97 -15.54 17.57
N THR A 16 4.35 -16.81 17.62
CA THR A 16 4.32 -17.62 18.86
C THR A 16 5.32 -17.12 19.90
N ASP A 17 6.45 -16.56 19.48
CA ASP A 17 7.44 -15.92 20.36
C ASP A 17 7.76 -14.49 19.89
N PRO A 18 7.09 -13.45 20.44
CA PRO A 18 7.32 -12.05 20.07
C PRO A 18 8.73 -11.55 20.42
N ASN A 19 9.46 -12.23 21.32
CA ASN A 19 10.80 -11.84 21.73
C ASN A 19 11.88 -12.39 20.78
N ASP A 20 11.56 -13.42 19.98
CA ASP A 20 12.43 -13.91 18.93
C ASP A 20 12.15 -13.19 17.60
N GLY A 21 13.10 -12.41 17.12
CA GLY A 21 12.96 -11.66 15.87
C GLY A 21 12.81 -12.54 14.61
N TYR A 22 13.19 -13.81 14.68
CA TYR A 22 13.10 -14.75 13.56
C TYR A 22 11.75 -15.48 13.49
N SER A 23 11.11 -15.73 14.63
CA SER A 23 9.82 -16.45 14.70
C SER A 23 8.78 -15.84 13.76
N ARG A 24 8.58 -14.51 13.78
CA ARG A 24 7.64 -13.80 12.91
C ARG A 24 7.91 -14.00 11.41
N ILE A 25 9.21 -14.10 11.05
CA ILE A 25 9.63 -14.28 9.65
C ILE A 25 9.32 -15.71 9.20
N VAL A 26 9.74 -16.68 10.01
CA VAL A 26 9.55 -18.12 9.70
C VAL A 26 8.07 -18.46 9.63
N GLU A 27 7.28 -18.05 10.61
CA GLU A 27 5.85 -18.34 10.68
C GLU A 27 5.07 -17.66 9.56
N CYS A 28 5.39 -16.41 9.19
CA CYS A 28 4.78 -15.74 8.05
C CYS A 28 5.07 -16.50 6.74
N LYS A 29 6.30 -16.95 6.52
CA LYS A 29 6.68 -17.74 5.34
C LYS A 29 5.99 -19.10 5.34
N GLN A 30 5.87 -19.75 6.50
CA GLN A 30 5.17 -21.03 6.62
C GLN A 30 3.69 -20.87 6.30
N MET A 31 3.02 -19.83 6.85
CA MET A 31 1.62 -19.52 6.54
C MET A 31 1.40 -19.37 5.03
N ILE A 32 2.26 -18.61 4.34
CA ILE A 32 2.15 -18.42 2.89
C ILE A 32 2.36 -19.75 2.15
N ALA A 33 3.35 -20.55 2.54
CA ALA A 33 3.61 -21.84 1.94
C ALA A 33 2.44 -22.83 2.13
N ASP A 34 1.81 -22.83 3.31
CA ASP A 34 0.66 -23.69 3.61
C ASP A 34 -0.57 -23.28 2.78
N LEU A 35 -0.78 -21.98 2.54
CA LEU A 35 -1.83 -21.48 1.65
C LEU A 35 -1.58 -21.90 0.21
N HIS A 36 -0.35 -21.73 -0.27
CA HIS A 36 0.07 -22.17 -1.61
C HIS A 36 -0.11 -23.68 -1.82
N ALA A 37 0.21 -24.48 -0.80
CA ALA A 37 0.00 -25.96 -0.86
C ALA A 37 -1.48 -26.34 -1.06
N LYS A 38 -2.40 -25.42 -0.75
CA LYS A 38 -3.85 -25.57 -0.96
C LYS A 38 -4.36 -24.85 -2.23
N GLY A 39 -3.45 -24.33 -3.07
CA GLY A 39 -3.80 -23.56 -4.26
C GLY A 39 -4.35 -22.17 -4.00
N ILE A 40 -4.16 -21.62 -2.80
CA ILE A 40 -4.63 -20.29 -2.41
C ILE A 40 -3.50 -19.28 -2.61
N ARG A 41 -3.75 -18.22 -3.37
CA ARG A 41 -2.82 -17.10 -3.58
C ARG A 41 -2.93 -16.09 -2.45
N VAL A 42 -1.82 -15.47 -2.10
CA VAL A 42 -1.72 -14.50 -1.01
C VAL A 42 -1.52 -13.10 -1.55
N VAL A 43 -2.50 -12.24 -1.34
CA VAL A 43 -2.41 -10.81 -1.66
C VAL A 43 -2.16 -10.03 -0.37
N MET A 44 -1.13 -9.22 -0.36
CA MET A 44 -0.79 -8.39 0.79
C MET A 44 -1.42 -7.01 0.68
N ASP A 45 -2.11 -6.59 1.73
CA ASP A 45 -2.61 -5.22 1.87
C ASP A 45 -1.47 -4.30 2.31
N VAL A 46 -1.17 -3.27 1.50
CA VAL A 46 -0.01 -2.41 1.72
C VAL A 46 -0.41 -0.94 1.85
N VAL A 47 0.17 -0.29 2.85
CA VAL A 47 -0.04 1.12 3.15
C VAL A 47 1.27 1.86 2.88
N TYR A 48 1.44 2.37 1.64
CA TYR A 48 2.62 3.14 1.23
C TYR A 48 2.29 4.60 0.92
N ASN A 49 1.10 5.04 1.27
CA ASN A 49 0.60 6.39 1.02
C ASN A 49 0.97 7.39 2.12
N HIS A 50 1.18 6.94 3.37
CA HIS A 50 1.53 7.79 4.51
C HIS A 50 2.37 7.05 5.55
N MET A 51 2.86 7.78 6.54
CA MET A 51 3.53 7.28 7.74
C MET A 51 2.73 7.63 8.99
N TYR A 52 2.89 6.85 10.06
CA TYR A 52 2.18 7.06 11.31
C TYR A 52 2.52 8.41 11.97
N ASP A 53 3.81 8.75 12.04
CA ASP A 53 4.31 9.99 12.63
C ASP A 53 5.51 10.48 11.83
N VAL A 54 5.38 11.67 11.24
CA VAL A 54 6.45 12.29 10.45
C VAL A 54 7.69 12.56 11.29
N ASN A 55 7.51 13.12 12.49
CA ASN A 55 8.63 13.53 13.34
C ASN A 55 9.40 12.33 13.92
N ALA A 56 8.72 11.22 14.15
CA ALA A 56 9.32 9.98 14.59
C ALA A 56 9.89 9.16 13.41
N SER A 57 9.54 9.51 12.17
CA SER A 57 10.00 8.81 10.97
C SER A 57 11.51 8.94 10.80
N ALA A 58 12.17 7.81 10.55
CA ALA A 58 13.58 7.81 10.17
C ALA A 58 13.84 8.59 8.87
N PHE A 59 12.88 8.64 7.96
CA PHE A 59 12.98 9.38 6.72
C PHE A 59 13.15 10.88 6.96
N GLU A 60 12.28 11.46 7.78
CA GLU A 60 12.35 12.90 8.10
C GLU A 60 13.59 13.24 8.92
N ARG A 61 14.03 12.33 9.80
CA ARG A 61 15.22 12.54 10.63
C ARG A 61 16.53 12.49 9.84
N ILE A 62 16.61 11.68 8.78
CA ILE A 62 17.81 11.52 7.94
C ILE A 62 17.87 12.58 6.85
N VAL A 63 16.76 12.84 6.15
CA VAL A 63 16.67 13.83 5.08
C VAL A 63 15.39 14.66 5.27
N PRO A 64 15.46 15.70 6.14
CA PRO A 64 14.29 16.52 6.45
C PRO A 64 13.66 17.15 5.21
N GLY A 65 12.33 17.05 5.11
CA GLY A 65 11.54 17.70 4.09
C GLY A 65 11.55 17.07 2.71
N TYR A 66 12.18 15.88 2.53
CA TYR A 66 12.28 15.20 1.23
C TYR A 66 11.18 14.17 0.99
N TYR A 67 10.83 13.37 1.99
CA TYR A 67 9.99 12.18 1.78
C TYR A 67 8.49 12.45 1.81
N PHE A 68 8.09 13.60 2.38
CA PHE A 68 6.68 13.93 2.58
C PHE A 68 6.25 15.04 1.64
N ARG A 69 5.11 14.81 0.98
CA ARG A 69 4.53 15.77 0.03
C ARG A 69 4.09 17.04 0.76
N LYS A 70 4.36 18.19 0.12
CA LYS A 70 4.03 19.50 0.68
C LYS A 70 3.05 20.23 -0.20
N ASN A 71 2.23 21.04 0.44
CA ASN A 71 1.39 22.02 -0.21
C ASN A 71 2.24 23.26 -0.63
N PRO A 72 1.72 24.14 -1.50
CA PRO A 72 2.44 25.35 -1.92
C PRO A 72 2.82 26.29 -0.77
N ASP A 73 2.11 26.25 0.35
CA ASP A 73 2.38 27.02 1.57
C ASP A 73 3.44 26.39 2.48
N GLY A 74 3.99 25.23 2.09
CA GLY A 74 4.99 24.48 2.84
C GLY A 74 4.42 23.54 3.91
N SER A 75 3.12 23.53 4.14
CA SER A 75 2.45 22.55 5.01
C SER A 75 2.48 21.15 4.37
N LEU A 76 2.31 20.11 5.20
CA LEU A 76 2.21 18.74 4.69
C LEU A 76 0.90 18.53 3.94
N SER A 77 0.97 17.87 2.78
CA SER A 77 -0.21 17.31 2.12
C SER A 77 -0.83 16.22 3.01
N ASN A 78 -2.15 16.17 3.09
CA ASN A 78 -2.89 15.27 3.97
C ASN A 78 -4.09 14.64 3.26
N GLY A 79 -3.89 14.10 2.08
CA GLY A 79 -4.91 13.37 1.32
C GLY A 79 -5.30 12.05 1.98
N SER A 80 -4.42 11.50 2.81
CA SER A 80 -4.66 10.28 3.58
C SER A 80 -5.55 10.49 4.82
N TRP A 81 -5.75 11.76 5.24
CA TRP A 81 -6.34 12.16 6.53
C TRP A 81 -5.59 11.62 7.76
N CYS A 82 -4.38 11.12 7.57
CA CYS A 82 -3.50 10.63 8.63
C CYS A 82 -2.40 11.65 9.00
N GLY A 83 -2.52 12.89 8.53
CA GLY A 83 -1.59 13.98 8.84
C GLY A 83 -0.43 14.16 7.86
N ASN A 84 -0.25 13.25 6.93
CA ASN A 84 0.81 13.33 5.92
C ASN A 84 0.57 12.42 4.73
N ASP A 85 1.19 12.74 3.60
CA ASP A 85 1.28 11.88 2.42
C ASP A 85 2.76 11.68 2.06
N LEU A 86 3.16 10.45 1.73
CA LEU A 86 4.47 10.19 1.13
C LEU A 86 4.52 10.74 -0.29
N ASP A 87 5.63 11.41 -0.65
CA ASP A 87 5.79 11.93 -1.99
C ASP A 87 6.39 10.89 -2.94
N SER A 88 5.53 10.05 -3.50
CA SER A 88 5.93 9.00 -4.43
C SER A 88 6.57 9.51 -5.73
N GLY A 89 6.42 10.80 -6.06
CA GLY A 89 7.13 11.46 -7.14
C GLY A 89 8.64 11.57 -6.90
N GLU A 90 9.05 11.60 -5.64
CA GLU A 90 10.47 11.66 -5.26
C GLU A 90 11.17 10.32 -5.49
N HIS A 91 12.38 10.39 -6.06
CA HIS A 91 13.14 9.21 -6.49
C HIS A 91 13.32 8.16 -5.36
N MET A 92 13.68 8.60 -4.16
CA MET A 92 13.96 7.67 -3.06
C MET A 92 12.68 7.13 -2.41
N VAL A 93 11.56 7.86 -2.47
CA VAL A 93 10.25 7.36 -2.03
C VAL A 93 9.77 6.27 -3.00
N ARG A 94 9.83 6.53 -4.31
CA ARG A 94 9.53 5.53 -5.34
C ARG A 94 10.41 4.29 -5.19
N LYS A 95 11.72 4.48 -5.02
CA LYS A 95 12.65 3.38 -4.77
C LYS A 95 12.27 2.58 -3.52
N TYR A 96 11.90 3.24 -2.44
CA TYR A 96 11.45 2.58 -1.22
C TYR A 96 10.22 1.68 -1.48
N ILE A 97 9.20 2.19 -2.15
CA ILE A 97 7.97 1.44 -2.46
C ILE A 97 8.31 0.21 -3.32
N ILE A 98 9.14 0.38 -4.35
CA ILE A 98 9.56 -0.70 -5.25
C ILE A 98 10.38 -1.76 -4.50
N ASP A 99 11.36 -1.35 -3.69
CA ASP A 99 12.22 -2.27 -2.94
C ASP A 99 11.41 -3.07 -1.90
N MET A 100 10.42 -2.43 -1.27
CA MET A 100 9.51 -3.12 -0.35
C MET A 100 8.67 -4.16 -1.08
N SER A 101 8.09 -3.77 -2.22
CA SER A 101 7.29 -4.68 -3.04
C SER A 101 8.12 -5.89 -3.49
N ARG A 102 9.33 -5.68 -4.00
CA ARG A 102 10.22 -6.78 -4.36
C ARG A 102 10.54 -7.70 -3.18
N ARG A 103 10.80 -7.11 -1.99
CA ARG A 103 11.13 -7.90 -0.81
C ARG A 103 9.97 -8.81 -0.39
N TRP A 104 8.75 -8.31 -0.31
CA TRP A 104 7.60 -9.12 0.06
C TRP A 104 7.34 -10.23 -0.95
N GLN A 105 7.46 -9.95 -2.24
CA GLN A 105 7.33 -10.98 -3.26
C GLN A 105 8.47 -12.00 -3.21
N SER A 106 9.73 -11.57 -3.31
CA SER A 106 10.85 -12.50 -3.49
C SER A 106 11.25 -13.23 -2.22
N PHE A 107 11.04 -12.63 -1.05
CA PHE A 107 11.46 -13.20 0.24
C PHE A 107 10.34 -13.91 0.99
N TYR A 108 9.11 -13.40 0.91
CA TYR A 108 7.95 -13.99 1.59
C TYR A 108 7.05 -14.79 0.65
N GLY A 109 7.08 -14.54 -0.65
CA GLY A 109 6.31 -15.29 -1.63
C GLY A 109 4.87 -14.79 -1.82
N VAL A 110 4.58 -13.50 -1.58
CA VAL A 110 3.25 -12.95 -1.86
C VAL A 110 2.99 -12.90 -3.37
N ASP A 111 1.73 -13.09 -3.77
CA ASP A 111 1.28 -13.20 -5.17
C ASP A 111 0.63 -11.92 -5.70
N GLY A 112 0.49 -10.92 -4.86
CA GLY A 112 -0.10 -9.64 -5.25
C GLY A 112 -0.12 -8.60 -4.15
N TYR A 113 -0.51 -7.39 -4.52
CA TYR A 113 -0.71 -6.27 -3.61
C TYR A 113 -2.08 -5.64 -3.80
N ARG A 114 -2.72 -5.32 -2.66
CA ARG A 114 -3.81 -4.37 -2.57
C ARG A 114 -3.24 -3.07 -1.99
N PHE A 115 -3.26 -2.00 -2.77
CA PHE A 115 -2.80 -0.69 -2.32
C PHE A 115 -3.92 0.09 -1.64
N ASP A 116 -3.73 0.38 -0.37
CA ASP A 116 -4.55 1.30 0.39
C ASP A 116 -4.40 2.71 -0.17
N LEU A 117 -5.53 3.46 -0.34
CA LEU A 117 -5.57 4.82 -0.87
C LEU A 117 -4.60 5.04 -2.06
N MET A 118 -4.68 4.15 -3.05
CA MET A 118 -3.74 4.13 -4.20
C MET A 118 -3.72 5.47 -4.95
N GLY A 119 -4.83 6.23 -4.93
CA GLY A 119 -4.93 7.55 -5.57
C GLY A 119 -4.02 8.63 -4.97
N ILE A 120 -3.35 8.39 -3.85
CA ILE A 120 -2.30 9.28 -3.29
C ILE A 120 -0.95 9.05 -3.98
N ILE A 121 -0.74 7.85 -4.53
CA ILE A 121 0.50 7.43 -5.19
C ILE A 121 0.44 7.81 -6.66
N ASP A 122 1.57 8.15 -7.26
CA ASP A 122 1.63 8.47 -8.68
C ASP A 122 1.59 7.22 -9.57
N ILE A 123 1.08 7.42 -10.80
CA ILE A 123 0.91 6.38 -11.83
C ILE A 123 2.23 5.69 -12.15
N GLU A 124 3.34 6.43 -12.25
CA GLU A 124 4.64 5.85 -12.60
C GLU A 124 5.09 4.85 -11.54
N THR A 125 4.94 5.21 -10.26
CA THR A 125 5.32 4.33 -9.15
C THR A 125 4.51 3.02 -9.17
N ILE A 126 3.20 3.08 -9.34
CA ILE A 126 2.34 1.88 -9.40
C ILE A 126 2.66 1.01 -10.61
N ASN A 127 2.83 1.62 -11.80
CA ASN A 127 3.22 0.89 -13.00
C ASN A 127 4.60 0.22 -12.84
N ARG A 128 5.55 0.87 -12.18
CA ARG A 128 6.88 0.28 -11.93
C ARG A 128 6.84 -0.88 -10.95
N VAL A 129 6.01 -0.80 -9.90
CA VAL A 129 5.78 -1.93 -9.00
C VAL A 129 5.26 -3.13 -9.81
N TYR A 130 4.23 -2.92 -10.63
CA TYR A 130 3.71 -4.00 -11.48
C TYR A 130 4.78 -4.58 -12.41
N GLN A 131 5.50 -3.73 -13.14
CA GLN A 131 6.54 -4.17 -14.08
C GLN A 131 7.59 -5.06 -13.42
N ILE A 132 8.07 -4.65 -12.24
CA ILE A 132 9.13 -5.38 -11.55
C ILE A 132 8.60 -6.69 -10.96
N CYS A 133 7.42 -6.67 -10.37
CA CYS A 133 6.82 -7.86 -9.78
C CYS A 133 6.36 -8.86 -10.85
N SER A 134 5.77 -8.39 -11.96
CA SER A 134 5.34 -9.25 -13.06
C SER A 134 6.49 -9.82 -13.88
N ALA A 135 7.66 -9.19 -13.89
CA ALA A 135 8.88 -9.75 -14.47
C ALA A 135 9.40 -10.96 -13.68
N TYR A 136 9.11 -11.02 -12.38
CA TYR A 136 9.44 -12.17 -11.53
C TYR A 136 8.34 -13.26 -11.60
N ASP A 137 7.08 -12.86 -11.59
CA ASP A 137 5.90 -13.74 -11.75
C ASP A 137 4.86 -13.05 -12.64
N ALA A 138 4.67 -13.55 -13.87
CA ALA A 138 3.73 -12.98 -14.84
C ALA A 138 2.26 -12.99 -14.37
N SER A 139 1.92 -13.79 -13.37
CA SER A 139 0.59 -13.87 -12.78
C SER A 139 0.40 -12.93 -11.59
N PHE A 140 1.39 -12.11 -11.26
CA PHE A 140 1.35 -11.20 -10.10
C PHE A 140 0.22 -10.16 -10.23
N MET A 141 -0.53 -9.96 -9.15
CA MET A 141 -1.69 -9.07 -9.11
C MET A 141 -1.36 -7.74 -8.43
N VAL A 142 -1.78 -6.64 -9.05
CA VAL A 142 -1.75 -5.31 -8.39
C VAL A 142 -3.11 -4.65 -8.57
N TYR A 143 -3.71 -4.27 -7.46
CA TYR A 143 -4.96 -3.53 -7.44
C TYR A 143 -5.04 -2.62 -6.21
N GLY A 144 -6.01 -1.73 -6.14
CA GLY A 144 -6.14 -0.86 -4.99
C GLY A 144 -7.32 0.09 -5.02
N GLU A 145 -7.38 0.95 -4.01
CA GLU A 145 -8.37 2.00 -3.87
C GLU A 145 -7.98 3.19 -4.75
N GLY A 146 -8.55 3.21 -5.96
CA GLY A 146 -8.25 4.22 -6.98
C GLY A 146 -9.14 5.46 -6.89
N TRP A 147 -9.43 5.93 -5.69
CA TRP A 147 -10.25 7.13 -5.48
C TRP A 147 -9.46 8.41 -5.72
N ASN A 148 -10.15 9.48 -6.12
CA ASN A 148 -9.54 10.80 -6.21
C ASN A 148 -9.36 11.38 -4.80
N MET A 149 -8.14 11.27 -4.29
CA MET A 149 -7.79 11.75 -2.95
C MET A 149 -7.31 13.21 -2.99
N PRO A 150 -7.64 14.03 -1.95
CA PRO A 150 -7.25 15.45 -1.90
C PRO A 150 -5.77 15.62 -1.51
N THR A 151 -4.86 14.94 -2.22
CA THR A 151 -3.42 15.07 -2.07
C THR A 151 -2.87 16.12 -3.04
N ASN A 152 -1.78 16.78 -2.69
CA ASN A 152 -1.11 17.74 -3.56
C ASN A 152 -0.31 17.03 -4.67
N LEU A 153 -1.02 16.32 -5.52
CA LEU A 153 -0.53 15.70 -6.75
C LEU A 153 -1.52 16.04 -7.86
N PRO A 154 -1.08 16.44 -9.06
CA PRO A 154 -1.97 16.70 -10.19
C PRO A 154 -2.86 15.47 -10.49
N ASP A 155 -4.14 15.69 -10.76
CA ASP A 155 -5.11 14.60 -10.96
C ASP A 155 -4.69 13.65 -12.09
N GLU A 156 -4.09 14.15 -13.15
CA GLU A 156 -3.59 13.35 -14.27
C GLU A 156 -2.38 12.45 -13.93
N GLN A 157 -1.78 12.64 -12.77
CA GLN A 157 -0.65 11.83 -12.26
C GLN A 157 -1.05 10.85 -11.16
N LYS A 158 -2.25 10.99 -10.59
CA LYS A 158 -2.75 10.12 -9.52
C LYS A 158 -3.05 8.71 -10.04
N ALA A 159 -2.69 7.69 -9.29
CA ALA A 159 -3.07 6.31 -9.58
C ALA A 159 -4.54 6.05 -9.19
N MET A 160 -5.44 6.80 -9.79
CA MET A 160 -6.88 6.72 -9.57
C MET A 160 -7.62 6.10 -10.75
N GLN A 161 -8.86 5.67 -10.52
CA GLN A 161 -9.67 4.95 -11.50
C GLN A 161 -9.86 5.73 -12.81
N ASP A 162 -10.00 7.06 -12.74
CA ASP A 162 -10.16 7.93 -13.93
C ASP A 162 -8.95 7.87 -14.87
N ASN A 163 -7.78 7.52 -14.34
CA ASN A 163 -6.55 7.34 -15.10
C ASN A 163 -6.27 5.88 -15.52
N HIS A 164 -7.26 4.98 -15.45
CA HIS A 164 -7.08 3.55 -15.73
C HIS A 164 -6.42 3.26 -17.08
N ALA A 165 -6.67 4.07 -18.10
CA ALA A 165 -6.05 3.91 -19.42
C ALA A 165 -4.52 4.03 -19.41
N LYS A 166 -3.94 4.75 -18.41
CA LYS A 166 -2.50 4.86 -18.19
C LYS A 166 -1.93 3.70 -17.35
N MET A 167 -2.81 2.85 -16.80
CA MET A 167 -2.48 1.72 -15.93
C MET A 167 -3.20 0.44 -16.35
N PRO A 168 -3.01 -0.06 -17.59
CA PRO A 168 -3.85 -1.12 -18.19
C PRO A 168 -3.71 -2.49 -17.51
N LYS A 169 -2.77 -2.65 -16.59
CA LYS A 169 -2.49 -3.89 -15.84
C LYS A 169 -2.83 -3.79 -14.35
N ILE A 170 -3.37 -2.65 -13.94
CA ILE A 170 -3.75 -2.39 -12.56
C ILE A 170 -5.28 -2.46 -12.48
N SER A 171 -5.79 -3.11 -11.43
CA SER A 171 -7.22 -3.18 -11.16
C SER A 171 -7.62 -2.22 -10.05
N PHE A 172 -8.90 -1.85 -10.02
CA PHE A 172 -9.45 -0.92 -9.04
C PHE A 172 -10.67 -1.53 -8.38
N PHE A 173 -10.99 -1.09 -7.17
CA PHE A 173 -12.29 -1.37 -6.57
C PHE A 173 -13.40 -0.76 -7.43
N ASN A 174 -14.52 -1.46 -7.51
CA ASN A 174 -15.69 -0.99 -8.26
C ASN A 174 -16.65 -0.27 -7.32
N ASP A 175 -16.65 1.06 -7.38
CA ASP A 175 -17.49 1.90 -6.52
C ASP A 175 -18.99 1.75 -6.80
N GLU A 176 -19.38 1.49 -8.04
CA GLU A 176 -20.77 1.25 -8.39
C GLU A 176 -21.28 -0.04 -7.72
N TYR A 177 -20.47 -1.09 -7.72
CA TYR A 177 -20.82 -2.35 -7.06
C TYR A 177 -20.88 -2.20 -5.54
N LEU A 178 -19.95 -1.44 -4.95
CA LEU A 178 -19.94 -1.16 -3.50
C LEU A 178 -21.18 -0.33 -3.10
N SER A 179 -21.59 0.63 -3.91
CA SER A 179 -22.80 1.43 -3.65
C SER A 179 -24.08 0.60 -3.71
N LEU A 180 -24.14 -0.41 -4.58
CA LEU A 180 -25.28 -1.34 -4.68
C LEU A 180 -25.40 -2.25 -3.45
N ILE A 181 -24.29 -2.64 -2.83
CA ILE A 181 -24.29 -3.43 -1.59
C ILE A 181 -24.87 -2.61 -0.43
N HIS A 182 -24.56 -1.32 -0.34
CA HIS A 182 -25.12 -0.44 0.69
C HIS A 182 -26.62 -0.17 0.52
N ILE A 183 -27.15 -0.25 -0.69
CA ILE A 183 -28.61 -0.10 -0.96
C ILE A 183 -29.37 -1.37 -0.54
N SER A 184 -28.72 -2.53 -0.51
CA SER A 184 -29.33 -3.81 -0.19
C SER A 184 -29.17 -4.28 1.27
N GLU A 185 -28.43 -3.57 2.11
CA GLU A 185 -28.42 -3.86 3.54
C GLU A 185 -29.75 -3.44 4.18
N PRO A 186 -30.50 -4.38 4.80
CA PRO A 186 -31.69 -4.01 5.57
C PRO A 186 -31.24 -3.10 6.73
N THR A 187 -31.83 -1.92 6.80
CA THR A 187 -31.70 -1.01 7.93
C THR A 187 -31.89 -1.80 9.22
N ARG A 188 -30.87 -1.93 10.06
CA ARG A 188 -31.02 -2.48 11.39
C ARG A 188 -32.09 -1.69 12.11
N PRO A 189 -33.13 -2.35 12.68
CA PRO A 189 -34.08 -1.63 13.53
C PRO A 189 -33.30 -0.99 14.67
N GLU A 190 -33.48 0.32 14.85
CA GLU A 190 -32.97 1.02 16.02
C GLU A 190 -33.49 0.29 17.26
N ARG A 191 -32.59 -0.09 18.17
CA ARG A 191 -32.97 -0.63 19.47
C ARG A 191 -33.65 0.50 20.24
N ILE A 192 -34.95 0.31 20.46
CA ILE A 192 -35.74 1.07 21.45
C ILE A 192 -35.24 0.73 22.87
#